data_f5f8c8195ffae9e71f817d874672d1fb
#
_entry.id   f5f8c8195ffae9e71f817d874672d1fb
#
_cell.length_a   1.000
_cell.length_b   1.000
_cell.length_c   1.000
_cell.angle_alpha   90.00
_cell.angle_beta   90.00
_cell.angle_gamma   90.00
#
_symmetry.space_group_name_H-M   'P 1'
#
loop_
_entity.id
_entity.type
_entity.pdbx_description
1 polymer ?
#
loop_
_entity_poly.entity_id
_entity_poly.type
_entity_poly.pdbx_seq_one_letter_code
_entity_poly.pdbx_strand_id
1 'polypeptide(L)'
;MQIEQLSFVGRRSDPSMFGIASVLEYQFGSGQLRLASVDPFDAPIVENRFCEDDRDATRLARCFRDSLEFVYAGELADMIEEIRFPKDPKNLSDSDLADLCRRFSGSGYHPSGTVKTGAANDPLAVLDESGCCRFMDGLAVADASIMPTVPRANTNLTSIMIGEMIGEALRVHPARYGL
;
A
#
# COMPACT_ATOMS: atom_id res chain seq x y z
N MET A 1 -13.25 6.64 11.75
CA MET A 1 -11.88 7.11 12.08
C MET A 1 -10.93 6.30 11.22
N GLN A 2 -10.28 6.91 10.24
CA GLN A 2 -9.26 6.25 9.43
C GLN A 2 -7.96 6.32 10.24
N ILE A 3 -7.35 5.17 10.48
CA ILE A 3 -6.06 5.11 11.18
C ILE A 3 -4.99 5.29 10.11
N GLU A 4 -4.29 6.38 10.19
CA GLU A 4 -3.08 6.65 9.41
C GLU A 4 -1.90 6.35 10.33
N GLN A 5 -0.94 5.61 9.84
CA GLN A 5 0.19 5.16 10.65
C GLN A 5 1.34 6.16 10.56
N LEU A 6 1.84 6.61 11.71
CA LEU A 6 3.11 7.29 11.81
C LEU A 6 4.23 6.26 12.02
N SER A 7 5.22 6.26 11.16
CA SER A 7 6.39 5.40 11.30
C SER A 7 7.65 6.23 11.52
N PHE A 8 8.44 5.86 12.51
CA PHE A 8 9.75 6.46 12.75
C PHE A 8 10.83 5.68 12.01
N VAL A 9 11.57 6.36 11.16
CA VAL A 9 12.66 5.75 10.38
C VAL A 9 13.98 6.43 10.72
N GLY A 10 14.83 5.73 11.46
CA GLY A 10 16.20 6.15 11.72
C GLY A 10 17.10 5.91 10.49
N ARG A 11 17.97 6.85 10.15
CA ARG A 11 18.95 6.71 9.08
C ARG A 11 20.24 6.08 9.62
N ARG A 12 20.60 4.88 9.14
CA ARG A 12 21.82 4.18 9.59
C ARG A 12 23.12 4.97 9.37
N SER A 13 23.15 5.86 8.38
CA SER A 13 24.33 6.66 8.02
C SER A 13 24.51 7.94 8.84
N ASP A 14 23.48 8.39 9.57
CA ASP A 14 23.53 9.59 10.41
C ASP A 14 22.64 9.38 11.62
N PRO A 15 23.20 9.00 12.77
CA PRO A 15 22.44 8.71 13.98
C PRO A 15 21.78 9.95 14.59
N SER A 16 22.17 11.17 14.17
CA SER A 16 21.52 12.42 14.57
C SER A 16 20.24 12.72 13.78
N MET A 17 19.93 11.92 12.76
CA MET A 17 18.75 12.09 11.92
C MET A 17 17.71 11.00 12.17
N PHE A 18 16.47 11.40 12.32
CA PHE A 18 15.32 10.51 12.20
C PHE A 18 14.29 11.08 11.21
N GLY A 19 13.43 10.24 10.73
CA GLY A 19 12.31 10.61 9.86
C GLY A 19 11.00 10.12 10.44
N ILE A 20 9.94 10.88 10.23
CA ILE A 20 8.58 10.44 10.45
C ILE A 20 7.97 10.24 9.07
N ALA A 21 7.45 9.04 8.82
CA ALA A 21 6.73 8.72 7.60
C ALA A 21 5.22 8.71 7.89
N SER A 22 4.46 9.45 7.08
CA SER A 22 3.01 9.38 7.06
C SER A 22 2.59 8.31 6.06
N VAL A 23 1.79 7.35 6.46
CA VAL A 23 1.38 6.21 5.63
C VAL A 23 -0.14 6.18 5.51
N LEU A 24 -0.62 6.07 4.27
CA LEU A 24 -2.03 5.91 3.96
C LEU A 24 -2.34 4.42 3.81
N GLU A 25 -2.93 3.82 4.84
CA GLU A 25 -3.20 2.37 4.90
C GLU A 25 -4.35 1.92 3.98
N TYR A 26 -5.19 2.82 3.50
CA TYR A 26 -6.28 2.52 2.58
C TYR A 26 -6.39 3.61 1.53
N GLN A 27 -6.12 3.26 0.27
CA GLN A 27 -6.20 4.16 -0.87
C GLN A 27 -7.54 4.01 -1.60
N PHE A 28 -8.01 5.10 -2.23
CA PHE A 28 -9.09 5.09 -3.20
C PHE A 28 -8.57 4.87 -4.62
N GLY A 29 -7.39 5.42 -4.91
CA GLY A 29 -6.69 5.23 -6.17
C GLY A 29 -6.13 3.81 -6.31
N SER A 30 -5.89 3.41 -7.54
CA SER A 30 -5.25 2.13 -7.88
C SER A 30 -4.28 2.31 -9.03
N GLY A 31 -3.19 1.57 -8.97
CA GLY A 31 -2.24 1.45 -10.06
C GLY A 31 -2.63 0.37 -11.06
N GLN A 32 -1.72 0.08 -11.97
CA GLN A 32 -1.89 -0.93 -13.00
C GLN A 32 -0.59 -1.71 -13.22
N LEU A 33 -0.72 -3.02 -13.39
CA LEU A 33 0.36 -3.90 -13.82
C LEU A 33 0.07 -4.39 -15.24
N ARG A 34 1.05 -4.28 -16.13
CA ARG A 34 0.93 -4.77 -17.51
C ARG A 34 2.17 -5.53 -17.94
N LEU A 35 2.01 -6.52 -18.82
CA LEU A 35 3.16 -7.14 -19.47
C LEU A 35 3.84 -6.13 -20.41
N ALA A 36 5.18 -6.11 -20.37
CA ALA A 36 5.98 -5.28 -21.30
C ALA A 36 6.03 -5.90 -22.69
N SER A 37 6.11 -7.24 -22.76
CA SER A 37 6.17 -8.01 -24.00
C SER A 37 5.59 -9.42 -23.78
N VAL A 38 5.73 -10.29 -24.77
CA VAL A 38 5.38 -11.72 -24.69
C VAL A 38 6.50 -12.57 -24.07
N ASP A 39 7.68 -11.99 -23.86
CA ASP A 39 8.79 -12.68 -23.19
C ASP A 39 8.54 -12.68 -21.66
N PRO A 40 8.40 -13.85 -21.01
CA PRO A 40 8.13 -13.95 -19.59
C PRO A 40 9.29 -13.47 -18.71
N PHE A 41 10.47 -13.25 -19.27
CA PHE A 41 11.65 -12.74 -18.55
C PHE A 41 11.74 -11.21 -18.57
N ASP A 42 10.94 -10.53 -19.38
CA ASP A 42 10.85 -9.08 -19.37
C ASP A 42 10.15 -8.60 -18.10
N ALA A 43 10.72 -7.57 -17.46
CA ALA A 43 10.10 -6.97 -16.30
C ALA A 43 8.74 -6.35 -16.67
N PRO A 44 7.69 -6.53 -15.85
CA PRO A 44 6.40 -5.92 -16.10
C PRO A 44 6.45 -4.41 -15.98
N ILE A 45 5.55 -3.72 -16.66
CA ILE A 45 5.31 -2.28 -16.49
C ILE A 45 4.43 -2.09 -15.26
N VAL A 46 4.94 -1.36 -14.27
CA VAL A 46 4.23 -1.06 -13.02
C VAL A 46 3.91 0.43 -12.98
N GLU A 47 2.64 0.76 -13.07
CA GLU A 47 2.12 2.13 -12.93
C GLU A 47 1.49 2.28 -11.54
N ASN A 48 2.23 2.80 -10.58
CA ASN A 48 1.77 2.89 -9.18
C ASN A 48 0.65 3.91 -8.97
N ARG A 49 0.68 5.05 -9.70
CA ARG A 49 -0.30 6.14 -9.63
C ARG A 49 -0.57 6.65 -8.20
N PHE A 50 0.50 6.75 -7.39
CA PHE A 50 0.38 7.24 -6.02
C PHE A 50 -0.18 8.65 -5.98
N CYS A 51 -1.21 8.86 -5.16
CA CYS A 51 -1.86 10.17 -4.96
C CYS A 51 -2.40 10.84 -6.23
N GLU A 52 -2.65 10.11 -7.33
CA GLU A 52 -3.39 10.63 -8.48
C GLU A 52 -4.87 10.89 -8.12
N ASP A 53 -5.45 10.10 -7.23
CA ASP A 53 -6.77 10.39 -6.66
C ASP A 53 -6.64 11.51 -5.63
N ASP A 54 -7.36 12.61 -5.84
CA ASP A 54 -7.31 13.79 -4.98
C ASP A 54 -7.71 13.49 -3.52
N ARG A 55 -8.56 12.49 -3.30
CA ARG A 55 -8.97 12.06 -1.96
C ARG A 55 -7.76 11.50 -1.20
N ASP A 56 -6.90 10.75 -1.87
CA ASP A 56 -5.69 10.15 -1.28
C ASP A 56 -4.64 11.23 -1.01
N ALA A 57 -4.41 12.12 -1.97
CA ALA A 57 -3.50 13.25 -1.78
C ALA A 57 -3.92 14.14 -0.61
N THR A 58 -5.21 14.47 -0.50
CA THR A 58 -5.75 15.30 0.58
C THR A 58 -5.63 14.62 1.95
N ARG A 59 -5.94 13.32 2.03
CA ARG A 59 -5.83 12.56 3.28
C ARG A 59 -4.39 12.40 3.74
N LEU A 60 -3.49 12.12 2.81
CA LEU A 60 -2.07 12.00 3.12
C LEU A 60 -1.47 13.35 3.54
N ALA A 61 -1.87 14.44 2.88
CA ALA A 61 -1.49 15.81 3.28
C ALA A 61 -1.94 16.14 4.71
N ARG A 62 -3.15 15.73 5.08
CA ARG A 62 -3.64 15.90 6.45
C ARG A 62 -2.84 15.10 7.46
N CYS A 63 -2.57 13.81 7.18
CA CYS A 63 -1.71 12.99 8.01
C CYS A 63 -0.31 13.61 8.16
N PHE A 64 0.22 14.15 7.08
CA PHE A 64 1.50 14.84 7.10
C PHE A 64 1.47 16.09 7.99
N ARG A 65 0.39 16.87 7.97
CA ARG A 65 0.21 18.01 8.87
C ARG A 65 0.14 17.58 10.33
N ASP A 66 -0.62 16.54 10.64
CA ASP A 66 -0.69 15.97 12.00
C ASP A 66 0.69 15.52 12.48
N SER A 67 1.52 14.97 11.57
CA SER A 67 2.92 14.62 11.87
C SER A 67 3.79 15.83 12.18
N LEU A 68 3.58 16.94 11.49
CA LEU A 68 4.30 18.20 11.81
C LEU A 68 3.87 18.76 13.16
N GLU A 69 2.58 18.72 13.48
CA GLU A 69 2.08 19.14 14.80
C GLU A 69 2.71 18.29 15.91
N PHE A 70 2.80 16.97 15.69
CA PHE A 70 3.46 16.07 16.62
C PHE A 70 4.95 16.42 16.82
N VAL A 71 5.67 16.74 15.74
CA VAL A 71 7.09 17.14 15.78
C VAL A 71 7.30 18.43 16.57
N TYR A 72 6.33 19.35 16.54
CA TYR A 72 6.42 20.62 17.25
C TYR A 72 5.86 20.57 18.67
N ALA A 73 5.41 19.42 19.15
CA ALA A 73 4.79 19.27 20.45
C ALA A 73 5.77 18.75 21.52
N GLY A 74 5.64 19.28 22.73
CA GLY A 74 6.28 18.75 23.92
C GLY A 74 7.81 18.66 23.85
N GLU A 75 8.36 17.68 24.54
CA GLU A 75 9.82 17.47 24.66
C GLU A 75 10.49 17.12 23.33
N LEU A 76 9.74 16.58 22.38
CA LEU A 76 10.28 16.25 21.05
C LEU A 76 10.72 17.53 20.31
N ALA A 77 9.97 18.62 20.44
CA ALA A 77 10.31 19.88 19.80
C ALA A 77 11.67 20.43 20.28
N ASP A 78 11.98 20.23 21.58
CA ASP A 78 13.23 20.68 22.18
C ASP A 78 14.45 19.85 21.72
N MET A 79 14.22 18.65 21.21
CA MET A 79 15.26 17.75 20.70
C MET A 79 15.57 17.96 19.22
N ILE A 80 14.72 18.69 18.47
CA ILE A 80 14.84 18.87 17.04
C ILE A 80 15.49 20.22 16.73
N GLU A 81 16.70 20.18 16.21
CA GLU A 81 17.42 21.37 15.79
C GLU A 81 16.90 21.93 14.47
N GLU A 82 16.60 21.03 13.49
CA GLU A 82 16.20 21.41 12.13
C GLU A 82 15.25 20.37 11.52
N ILE A 83 14.24 20.84 10.79
CA ILE A 83 13.44 20.01 9.88
C ILE A 83 14.02 20.16 8.46
N ARG A 84 14.67 19.11 7.97
CA ARG A 84 15.33 19.15 6.66
C ARG A 84 14.37 19.01 5.49
N PHE A 85 13.24 18.33 5.68
CA PHE A 85 12.21 18.18 4.66
C PHE A 85 10.82 18.05 5.28
N PRO A 86 9.82 18.76 4.76
CA PRO A 86 9.95 19.82 3.75
C PRO A 86 10.61 21.07 4.32
N LYS A 87 11.10 21.93 3.45
CA LYS A 87 11.61 23.26 3.90
C LYS A 87 10.45 24.14 4.33
N ASP A 88 10.62 24.86 5.43
CA ASP A 88 9.64 25.79 5.97
C ASP A 88 8.24 25.21 6.15
N PRO A 89 8.11 24.06 6.85
CA PRO A 89 6.86 23.30 6.88
C PRO A 89 5.68 24.04 7.54
N LYS A 90 5.96 25.03 8.39
CA LYS A 90 4.91 25.83 9.07
C LYS A 90 4.11 26.71 8.10
N ASN A 91 4.71 27.13 7.00
CA ASN A 91 4.11 28.05 6.04
C ASN A 91 3.47 27.34 4.84
N LEU A 92 3.54 26.00 4.78
CA LEU A 92 2.90 25.23 3.71
C LEU A 92 1.39 25.18 3.91
N SER A 93 0.64 25.51 2.85
CA SER A 93 -0.80 25.30 2.81
C SER A 93 -1.16 23.81 2.65
N ASP A 94 -2.42 23.45 2.83
CA ASP A 94 -2.87 22.08 2.58
C ASP A 94 -2.73 21.68 1.11
N SER A 95 -2.85 22.65 0.20
CA SER A 95 -2.58 22.44 -1.22
C SER A 95 -1.11 22.12 -1.48
N ASP A 96 -0.19 22.89 -0.87
CA ASP A 96 1.26 22.64 -1.00
C ASP A 96 1.63 21.25 -0.47
N LEU A 97 1.05 20.84 0.67
CA LEU A 97 1.27 19.51 1.24
C LEU A 97 0.71 18.41 0.33
N ALA A 98 -0.48 18.60 -0.26
CA ALA A 98 -1.03 17.64 -1.23
C ALA A 98 -0.14 17.52 -2.47
N ASP A 99 0.41 18.62 -2.98
CA ASP A 99 1.34 18.61 -4.11
C ASP A 99 2.68 17.95 -3.74
N LEU A 100 3.17 18.13 -2.53
CA LEU A 100 4.33 17.38 -2.03
C LEU A 100 4.02 15.87 -1.96
N CYS A 101 2.83 15.49 -1.49
CA CYS A 101 2.41 14.09 -1.48
C CYS A 101 2.38 13.50 -2.89
N ARG A 102 1.81 14.19 -3.88
CA ARG A 102 1.82 13.72 -5.28
C ARG A 102 3.23 13.52 -5.84
N ARG A 103 4.16 14.38 -5.47
CA ARG A 103 5.54 14.38 -6.01
C ARG A 103 6.47 13.40 -5.32
N PHE A 104 6.27 13.13 -4.04
CA PHE A 104 7.23 12.41 -3.20
C PHE A 104 6.68 11.14 -2.55
N SER A 105 5.39 10.81 -2.74
CA SER A 105 4.85 9.54 -2.26
C SER A 105 5.51 8.37 -2.96
N GLY A 106 5.69 7.31 -2.21
CA GLY A 106 6.27 6.07 -2.66
C GLY A 106 5.55 4.86 -2.08
N SER A 107 6.04 3.68 -2.42
CA SER A 107 5.50 2.43 -1.91
C SER A 107 5.76 2.27 -0.41
N GLY A 108 4.72 1.89 0.34
CA GLY A 108 4.87 1.36 1.71
C GLY A 108 5.27 -0.12 1.76
N TYR A 109 5.67 -0.69 0.61
CA TYR A 109 6.05 -2.12 0.44
C TYR A 109 4.91 -3.12 0.69
N HIS A 110 3.67 -2.68 0.47
CA HIS A 110 2.46 -3.50 0.64
C HIS A 110 1.61 -3.58 -0.65
N PRO A 111 2.19 -3.93 -1.83
CA PRO A 111 1.40 -4.09 -3.04
C PRO A 111 0.40 -5.24 -2.86
N SER A 112 -0.83 -5.05 -3.34
CA SER A 112 -1.91 -6.01 -3.20
C SER A 112 -2.96 -5.84 -4.30
N GLY A 113 -3.83 -6.84 -4.48
CA GLY A 113 -5.01 -6.73 -5.33
C GLY A 113 -4.77 -6.77 -6.83
N THR A 114 -3.60 -7.18 -7.33
CA THR A 114 -3.29 -7.22 -8.77
C THR A 114 -4.08 -8.29 -9.53
N VAL A 115 -4.56 -9.34 -8.84
CA VAL A 115 -5.45 -10.38 -9.36
C VAL A 115 -6.57 -10.67 -8.34
N LYS A 116 -7.32 -9.63 -7.99
CA LYS A 116 -8.25 -9.67 -6.87
C LYS A 116 -9.34 -10.74 -6.99
N THR A 117 -9.75 -11.25 -5.83
CA THR A 117 -11.01 -11.98 -5.69
C THR A 117 -12.19 -11.01 -5.72
N GLY A 118 -13.38 -11.52 -5.99
CA GLY A 118 -14.61 -10.72 -5.92
C GLY A 118 -15.83 -11.49 -6.38
N ALA A 119 -16.97 -10.81 -6.39
CA ALA A 119 -18.22 -11.39 -6.87
C ALA A 119 -18.15 -11.72 -8.37
N ALA A 120 -18.94 -12.69 -8.81
CA ALA A 120 -18.95 -13.13 -10.23
C ALA A 120 -19.32 -12.02 -11.22
N ASN A 121 -20.02 -10.98 -10.77
CA ASN A 121 -20.39 -9.81 -11.57
C ASN A 121 -19.40 -8.65 -11.46
N ASP A 122 -18.30 -8.78 -10.71
CA ASP A 122 -17.21 -7.79 -10.70
C ASP A 122 -16.29 -8.05 -11.90
N PRO A 123 -16.22 -7.15 -12.89
CA PRO A 123 -15.43 -7.36 -14.10
C PRO A 123 -13.91 -7.34 -13.82
N LEU A 124 -13.48 -6.88 -12.66
CA LEU A 124 -12.08 -6.86 -12.24
C LEU A 124 -11.70 -8.06 -11.36
N ALA A 125 -12.67 -8.87 -10.93
CA ALA A 125 -12.41 -10.06 -10.14
C ALA A 125 -12.05 -11.25 -11.04
N VAL A 126 -10.76 -11.53 -11.15
CA VAL A 126 -10.23 -12.65 -11.95
C VAL A 126 -10.18 -13.97 -11.20
N LEU A 127 -10.30 -13.92 -9.86
CA LEU A 127 -10.33 -15.09 -8.98
C LEU A 127 -11.69 -15.22 -8.29
N ASP A 128 -12.04 -16.44 -7.96
CA ASP A 128 -13.18 -16.76 -7.09
C ASP A 128 -12.80 -16.65 -5.60
N GLU A 129 -13.73 -16.96 -4.72
CA GLU A 129 -13.57 -16.95 -3.26
C GLU A 129 -12.56 -17.97 -2.72
N SER A 130 -12.16 -18.95 -3.53
CA SER A 130 -11.17 -19.96 -3.21
C SER A 130 -9.78 -19.64 -3.77
N GLY A 131 -9.61 -18.48 -4.41
CA GLY A 131 -8.38 -18.09 -5.08
C GLY A 131 -8.16 -18.78 -6.42
N CYS A 132 -9.15 -19.53 -6.95
CA CYS A 132 -9.05 -20.16 -8.25
C CYS A 132 -9.33 -19.17 -9.37
N CYS A 133 -8.56 -19.24 -10.45
CA CYS A 133 -8.75 -18.41 -11.63
C CYS A 133 -10.07 -18.77 -12.34
N ARG A 134 -10.89 -17.74 -12.63
CA ARG A 134 -12.19 -17.93 -13.30
C ARG A 134 -12.07 -18.26 -14.80
N PHE A 135 -10.91 -18.04 -15.38
CA PHE A 135 -10.67 -18.11 -16.82
C PHE A 135 -9.65 -19.17 -17.22
N MET A 136 -9.05 -19.85 -16.23
CA MET A 136 -8.02 -20.88 -16.45
C MET A 136 -8.19 -21.99 -15.42
N ASP A 137 -8.30 -23.23 -15.88
CA ASP A 137 -8.37 -24.40 -15.03
C ASP A 137 -6.98 -24.71 -14.42
N GLY A 138 -6.97 -25.20 -13.18
CA GLY A 138 -5.74 -25.62 -12.50
C GLY A 138 -4.81 -24.48 -12.07
N LEU A 139 -5.28 -23.23 -12.10
CA LEU A 139 -4.52 -22.07 -11.60
C LEU A 139 -5.20 -21.48 -10.38
N ALA A 140 -4.45 -21.35 -9.28
CA ALA A 140 -4.86 -20.66 -8.07
C ALA A 140 -3.77 -19.70 -7.58
N VAL A 141 -4.16 -18.66 -6.86
CA VAL A 141 -3.27 -17.66 -6.28
C VAL A 141 -3.53 -17.59 -4.78
N ALA A 142 -2.46 -17.52 -3.96
CA ALA A 142 -2.52 -17.60 -2.51
C ALA A 142 -1.61 -16.57 -1.82
N ASP A 143 -1.64 -15.32 -2.26
CA ASP A 143 -0.84 -14.23 -1.71
C ASP A 143 -1.62 -12.91 -1.65
N ALA A 144 -0.93 -11.79 -1.34
CA ALA A 144 -1.55 -10.47 -1.24
C ALA A 144 -2.24 -9.99 -2.53
N SER A 145 -1.90 -10.55 -3.69
CA SER A 145 -2.49 -10.13 -4.97
C SER A 145 -3.97 -10.47 -5.10
N ILE A 146 -4.48 -11.43 -4.30
CA ILE A 146 -5.90 -11.79 -4.30
C ILE A 146 -6.79 -10.81 -3.53
N MET A 147 -6.23 -9.93 -2.71
CA MET A 147 -7.01 -9.03 -1.84
C MET A 147 -7.97 -8.16 -2.67
N PRO A 148 -9.28 -8.16 -2.38
CA PRO A 148 -10.25 -7.32 -3.09
C PRO A 148 -10.03 -5.83 -2.81
N THR A 149 -9.51 -5.51 -1.63
CA THR A 149 -9.09 -4.17 -1.19
C THR A 149 -7.89 -4.28 -0.26
N VAL A 150 -7.08 -3.24 -0.18
CA VAL A 150 -5.98 -3.16 0.78
C VAL A 150 -6.56 -3.18 2.20
N PRO A 151 -6.08 -4.03 3.12
CA PRO A 151 -6.45 -3.95 4.52
C PRO A 151 -5.91 -2.64 5.14
N ARG A 152 -6.58 -2.15 6.18
CA ARG A 152 -6.13 -0.94 6.89
C ARG A 152 -5.04 -1.28 7.91
N ALA A 153 -4.02 -1.97 7.45
CA ALA A 153 -2.85 -2.42 8.21
C ALA A 153 -1.80 -2.95 7.25
N ASN A 154 -0.59 -3.18 7.76
CA ASN A 154 0.45 -3.89 7.01
C ASN A 154 -0.05 -5.24 6.52
N THR A 155 0.21 -5.57 5.25
CA THR A 155 -0.37 -6.75 4.57
C THR A 155 0.21 -8.09 5.01
N ASN A 156 1.30 -8.11 5.79
CA ASN A 156 2.04 -9.33 6.11
C ASN A 156 1.16 -10.43 6.78
N LEU A 157 0.45 -10.08 7.86
CA LEU A 157 -0.39 -11.06 8.56
C LEU A 157 -1.56 -11.54 7.70
N THR A 158 -2.17 -10.63 6.93
CA THR A 158 -3.25 -10.99 6.00
C THR A 158 -2.75 -11.91 4.90
N SER A 159 -1.52 -11.69 4.38
CA SER A 159 -0.91 -12.56 3.36
C SER A 159 -0.63 -13.96 3.90
N ILE A 160 -0.12 -14.07 5.14
CA ILE A 160 0.07 -15.37 5.81
C ILE A 160 -1.28 -16.08 5.97
N MET A 161 -2.31 -15.37 6.46
CA MET A 161 -3.66 -15.94 6.62
C MET A 161 -4.21 -16.48 5.29
N ILE A 162 -4.06 -15.73 4.19
CA ILE A 162 -4.48 -16.16 2.85
C ILE A 162 -3.76 -17.44 2.46
N GLY A 163 -2.43 -17.49 2.63
CA GLY A 163 -1.62 -18.66 2.31
C GLY A 163 -2.06 -19.90 3.09
N GLU A 164 -2.26 -19.76 4.40
CA GLU A 164 -2.73 -20.85 5.27
C GLU A 164 -4.14 -21.34 4.88
N MET A 165 -5.08 -20.42 4.64
CA MET A 165 -6.45 -20.79 4.26
C MET A 165 -6.51 -21.53 2.94
N ILE A 166 -5.80 -21.06 1.91
CA ILE A 166 -5.79 -21.72 0.61
C ILE A 166 -4.98 -23.03 0.66
N GLY A 167 -3.87 -23.06 1.38
CA GLY A 167 -3.10 -24.27 1.60
C GLY A 167 -3.91 -25.37 2.28
N GLU A 168 -4.69 -25.04 3.31
CA GLU A 168 -5.60 -25.97 3.94
C GLU A 168 -6.74 -26.42 3.01
N ALA A 169 -7.30 -25.49 2.22
CA ALA A 169 -8.33 -25.82 1.25
C ALA A 169 -7.80 -26.76 0.15
N LEU A 170 -6.58 -26.57 -0.34
CA LEU A 170 -5.88 -27.47 -1.26
C LEU A 170 -5.75 -28.89 -0.66
N ARG A 171 -5.39 -28.97 0.60
CA ARG A 171 -5.20 -30.25 1.30
C ARG A 171 -6.52 -31.01 1.49
N VAL A 172 -7.60 -30.30 1.83
CA VAL A 172 -8.90 -30.92 2.18
C VAL A 172 -9.77 -31.14 0.94
N HIS A 173 -9.68 -30.26 -0.05
CA HIS A 173 -10.50 -30.25 -1.26
C HIS A 173 -9.67 -30.17 -2.55
N PRO A 174 -8.73 -31.10 -2.80
CA PRO A 174 -7.81 -31.05 -3.94
C PRO A 174 -8.54 -30.97 -5.29
N ALA A 175 -9.67 -31.66 -5.44
CA ALA A 175 -10.46 -31.64 -6.67
C ALA A 175 -10.95 -30.25 -7.08
N ARG A 176 -11.10 -29.30 -6.13
CA ARG A 176 -11.47 -27.91 -6.44
C ARG A 176 -10.34 -27.19 -7.22
N TYR A 177 -9.12 -27.63 -7.03
CA TYR A 177 -7.91 -27.05 -7.62
C TYR A 177 -7.36 -27.85 -8.80
N GLY A 178 -8.12 -28.86 -9.27
CA GLY A 178 -7.73 -29.70 -10.40
C GLY A 178 -6.68 -30.77 -10.05
N LEU A 179 -6.56 -31.12 -8.76
CA LEU A 179 -5.62 -32.10 -8.24
C LEU A 179 -6.31 -33.43 -7.87
#